data_ed0cebd5cd4021e887f3ae044bda98c1
#
_entry.id   ed0cebd5cd4021e887f3ae044bda98c1
#
_cell.length_a   1.000
_cell.length_b   1.000
_cell.length_c   1.000
_cell.angle_alpha   90.00
_cell.angle_beta   90.00
_cell.angle_gamma   90.00
#
_symmetry.space_group_name_H-M   'P 1'
#
loop_
_entity.id
_entity.type
_entity.pdbx_description
1 polymer ?
#
loop_
_entity_poly.entity_id
_entity_poly.type
_entity_poly.pdbx_seq_one_letter_code
_entity_poly.pdbx_strand_id
1 'polypeptide(L)'
;VTSDRITEVNADLATFLPVRKKPKKSVETWSGKILKNEDYDPVSIDTEDYASVLFHSAGGIRGVYTVNQMAAGHKNRVFFEVDGEKASLSWNSEVPNELHVGYRDKGNEVLIRDPSLAYPSAASIMTLPGGHNEGFADTSKQLFKEVYEYILQGDLSVAAPFPTFENGLYEAKLCDAIVKSCASRSWIAVDVPDAKNNC
;
A
#
# COMPACT_ATOMS: atom_id res chain seq x y z
N VAL A 1 4.68 -7.56 0.53
CA VAL A 1 6.06 -7.60 1.05
C VAL A 1 6.36 -8.96 1.69
N THR A 2 5.49 -9.45 2.58
CA THR A 2 5.71 -10.71 3.30
C THR A 2 5.02 -11.92 2.68
N SER A 3 4.15 -11.73 1.70
CA SER A 3 3.29 -12.77 1.09
C SER A 3 2.42 -13.53 2.09
N ASP A 4 2.32 -13.05 3.32
CA ASP A 4 1.54 -13.66 4.39
C ASP A 4 0.19 -12.94 4.56
N ARG A 5 -0.87 -13.69 4.85
CA ARG A 5 -2.21 -13.14 4.95
C ARG A 5 -2.52 -12.72 6.38
N ILE A 6 -3.11 -11.55 6.54
CA ILE A 6 -3.66 -11.07 7.82
C ILE A 6 -4.88 -11.94 8.17
N THR A 7 -4.91 -12.46 9.37
CA THR A 7 -5.98 -13.35 9.85
C THR A 7 -6.89 -12.71 10.89
N GLU A 8 -6.41 -11.68 11.60
CA GLU A 8 -7.21 -10.93 12.56
C GLU A 8 -6.69 -9.51 12.72
N VAL A 9 -7.58 -8.59 13.04
CA VAL A 9 -7.28 -7.16 13.20
C VAL A 9 -7.90 -6.58 14.46
N ASN A 10 -7.25 -5.53 14.99
CA ASN A 10 -7.81 -4.62 15.99
C ASN A 10 -7.60 -3.19 15.52
N ALA A 11 -8.66 -2.39 15.43
CA ALA A 11 -8.63 -1.11 14.74
C ALA A 11 -9.24 0.03 15.56
N ASP A 12 -8.66 1.22 15.38
CA ASP A 12 -9.18 2.51 15.82
C ASP A 12 -9.31 3.44 14.61
N LEU A 13 -10.53 3.91 14.35
CA LEU A 13 -10.87 4.80 13.23
C LEU A 13 -11.37 6.14 13.77
N ALA A 14 -11.01 7.23 13.10
CA ALA A 14 -11.46 8.56 13.49
C ALA A 14 -11.77 9.45 12.28
N THR A 15 -12.72 10.38 12.47
CA THR A 15 -13.03 11.44 11.52
C THR A 15 -12.65 12.77 12.14
N PHE A 16 -11.48 13.28 11.83
CA PHE A 16 -10.98 14.55 12.36
C PHE A 16 -11.54 15.76 11.61
N LEU A 17 -11.91 15.58 10.32
CA LEU A 17 -12.53 16.61 9.50
C LEU A 17 -13.98 16.24 9.15
N PRO A 18 -14.93 16.42 10.07
CA PRO A 18 -16.33 16.05 9.86
C PRO A 18 -17.05 16.95 8.83
N VAL A 19 -16.41 18.03 8.40
CA VAL A 19 -16.92 18.91 7.34
C VAL A 19 -15.80 19.20 6.36
N ARG A 20 -16.04 18.91 5.08
CA ARG A 20 -15.09 19.22 4.01
C ARG A 20 -15.69 20.19 3.00
N LYS A 21 -14.84 20.81 2.19
CA LYS A 21 -15.21 21.79 1.18
C LYS A 21 -15.39 21.11 -0.17
N LYS A 22 -16.61 21.14 -0.71
CA LYS A 22 -16.91 20.64 -2.07
C LYS A 22 -16.93 21.84 -3.03
N PRO A 23 -16.15 21.83 -4.13
CA PRO A 23 -16.21 22.88 -5.13
C PRO A 23 -17.61 23.00 -5.74
N LYS A 24 -18.14 24.22 -5.87
CA LYS A 24 -19.43 24.50 -6.51
C LYS A 24 -19.43 24.22 -8.01
N LYS A 25 -18.25 24.26 -8.63
CA LYS A 25 -18.04 23.99 -10.07
C LYS A 25 -16.98 22.93 -10.25
N SER A 26 -17.00 22.25 -11.38
CA SER A 26 -15.94 21.33 -11.76
C SER A 26 -14.58 22.04 -11.74
N VAL A 27 -13.60 21.42 -11.13
CA VAL A 27 -12.21 21.91 -11.06
C VAL A 27 -11.35 20.94 -11.84
N GLU A 28 -10.44 21.46 -12.63
CA GLU A 28 -9.42 20.65 -13.27
C GLU A 28 -8.46 20.10 -12.21
N THR A 29 -8.30 18.79 -12.17
CA THR A 29 -7.31 18.13 -11.34
C THR A 29 -5.91 18.60 -11.76
N TRP A 30 -5.05 18.88 -10.80
CA TRP A 30 -3.66 19.33 -11.03
C TRP A 30 -3.52 20.76 -11.61
N SER A 31 -4.59 21.55 -11.65
CA SER A 31 -4.57 22.89 -12.22
C SER A 31 -3.74 23.91 -11.42
N GLY A 32 -3.39 23.58 -10.17
CA GLY A 32 -2.70 24.50 -9.26
C GLY A 32 -3.53 25.76 -8.90
N LYS A 33 -4.79 25.86 -9.33
CA LYS A 33 -5.67 26.97 -9.02
C LYS A 33 -6.13 26.91 -7.57
N ILE A 34 -5.93 28.01 -6.87
CA ILE A 34 -6.46 28.19 -5.50
C ILE A 34 -7.85 28.79 -5.63
N LEU A 35 -8.87 27.99 -5.27
CA LEU A 35 -10.23 28.49 -5.15
C LEU A 35 -10.39 29.31 -3.85
N LYS A 36 -11.25 30.31 -3.89
CA LYS A 36 -11.61 31.10 -2.71
C LYS A 36 -12.64 30.34 -1.86
N ASN A 37 -12.81 30.72 -0.59
CA ASN A 37 -13.77 30.06 0.31
C ASN A 37 -15.21 30.11 -0.21
N GLU A 38 -15.59 31.17 -0.91
CA GLU A 38 -16.91 31.36 -1.54
C GLU A 38 -17.22 30.39 -2.68
N ASP A 39 -16.16 29.76 -3.25
CA ASP A 39 -16.28 28.79 -4.33
C ASP A 39 -16.61 27.37 -3.86
N TYR A 40 -16.80 27.18 -2.56
CA TYR A 40 -17.06 25.88 -1.96
C TYR A 40 -18.38 25.86 -1.19
N ASP A 41 -19.00 24.70 -1.15
CA ASP A 41 -20.05 24.36 -0.20
C ASP A 41 -19.49 23.44 0.90
N PRO A 42 -19.90 23.61 2.16
CA PRO A 42 -19.58 22.68 3.21
C PRO A 42 -20.36 21.38 3.02
N VAL A 43 -19.70 20.25 3.15
CA VAL A 43 -20.33 18.92 3.08
C VAL A 43 -19.94 18.14 4.33
N SER A 44 -20.95 17.59 5.01
CA SER A 44 -20.73 16.69 6.13
C SER A 44 -20.11 15.38 5.66
N ILE A 45 -19.11 14.90 6.40
CA ILE A 45 -18.36 13.66 6.13
C ILE A 45 -18.57 12.75 7.32
N ASP A 46 -18.94 11.51 7.05
CA ASP A 46 -19.17 10.45 8.02
C ASP A 46 -18.18 9.28 7.87
N THR A 47 -17.28 9.36 6.86
CA THR A 47 -16.18 8.40 6.68
C THR A 47 -14.95 8.84 7.45
N GLU A 48 -14.16 7.88 7.86
CA GLU A 48 -12.88 8.09 8.55
C GLU A 48 -11.84 8.77 7.64
N ASP A 49 -10.99 9.59 8.24
CA ASP A 49 -9.79 10.17 7.62
C ASP A 49 -8.50 9.74 8.35
N TYR A 50 -8.66 8.91 9.37
CA TYR A 50 -7.58 8.29 10.13
C TYR A 50 -7.94 6.86 10.51
N ALA A 51 -6.96 5.96 10.40
CA ALA A 51 -7.03 4.59 10.90
C ALA A 51 -5.70 4.15 11.50
N SER A 52 -5.73 3.49 12.66
CA SER A 52 -4.64 2.67 13.20
C SER A 52 -5.12 1.25 13.35
N VAL A 53 -4.39 0.30 12.80
CA VAL A 53 -4.78 -1.10 12.75
C VAL A 53 -3.64 -1.98 13.22
N LEU A 54 -3.83 -2.71 14.30
CA LEU A 54 -3.00 -3.83 14.69
C LEU A 54 -3.44 -5.07 13.94
N PHE A 55 -2.53 -5.92 13.54
CA PHE A 55 -2.87 -7.16 12.86
C PHE A 55 -1.99 -8.34 13.26
N HIS A 56 -2.56 -9.53 13.11
CA HIS A 56 -1.84 -10.80 13.14
C HIS A 56 -1.98 -11.50 11.80
N SER A 57 -0.93 -12.20 11.39
CA SER A 57 -0.93 -12.98 10.15
C SER A 57 -0.94 -14.49 10.40
N ALA A 58 -1.23 -15.26 9.36
CA ALA A 58 -1.24 -16.72 9.39
C ALA A 58 0.13 -17.32 9.77
N GLY A 59 1.22 -16.69 9.30
CA GLY A 59 2.60 -17.08 9.61
C GLY A 59 3.12 -16.57 10.94
N GLY A 60 2.29 -15.90 11.74
CA GLY A 60 2.66 -15.43 13.09
C GLY A 60 3.27 -14.02 13.12
N ILE A 61 3.27 -13.28 12.03
CA ILE A 61 3.71 -11.89 12.00
C ILE A 61 2.76 -11.03 12.84
N ARG A 62 3.32 -10.08 13.57
CA ARG A 62 2.62 -9.02 14.28
C ARG A 62 2.96 -7.71 13.62
N GLY A 63 1.95 -6.89 13.35
CA GLY A 63 2.19 -5.62 12.71
C GLY A 63 1.16 -4.56 13.07
N VAL A 64 1.48 -3.36 12.66
CA VAL A 64 0.61 -2.19 12.74
C VAL A 64 0.72 -1.42 11.43
N TYR A 65 -0.39 -0.88 10.96
CA TYR A 65 -0.36 0.14 9.93
C TYR A 65 -1.27 1.30 10.29
N THR A 66 -0.93 2.46 9.76
CA THR A 66 -1.68 3.69 9.95
C THR A 66 -2.00 4.28 8.59
N VAL A 67 -3.26 4.64 8.37
CA VAL A 67 -3.71 5.44 7.23
C VAL A 67 -4.11 6.81 7.77
N ASN A 68 -3.54 7.88 7.20
CA ASN A 68 -3.73 9.22 7.75
C ASN A 68 -3.78 10.26 6.62
N GLN A 69 -4.96 10.82 6.38
CA GLN A 69 -5.16 11.92 5.41
C GLN A 69 -4.83 13.30 5.99
N MET A 70 -4.50 13.36 7.31
CA MET A 70 -4.29 14.60 8.05
C MET A 70 -2.81 14.95 8.23
N ALA A 71 -1.89 14.09 7.77
CA ALA A 71 -0.45 14.26 7.97
C ALA A 71 0.08 15.44 7.13
N ALA A 72 0.18 16.61 7.74
CA ALA A 72 0.75 17.79 7.10
C ALA A 72 2.22 17.56 6.70
N GLY A 73 2.58 17.99 5.49
CA GLY A 73 3.94 17.86 4.95
C GLY A 73 4.17 16.60 4.10
N HIS A 74 3.41 15.54 4.27
CA HIS A 74 3.47 14.35 3.43
C HIS A 74 2.49 14.45 2.25
N LYS A 75 2.93 13.98 1.07
CA LYS A 75 2.18 14.04 -0.18
C LYS A 75 2.00 12.63 -0.73
N ASN A 76 0.97 11.92 -0.27
CA ASN A 76 0.68 10.55 -0.68
C ASN A 76 1.83 9.57 -0.33
N ARG A 77 2.34 9.70 0.88
CA ARG A 77 3.47 8.89 1.37
C ARG A 77 3.02 7.46 1.67
N VAL A 78 3.78 6.50 1.18
CA VAL A 78 3.78 5.10 1.64
C VAL A 78 5.13 4.83 2.30
N PHE A 79 5.10 4.39 3.54
CA PHE A 79 6.28 3.95 4.29
C PHE A 79 6.02 2.57 4.86
N PHE A 80 6.99 1.69 4.80
CA PHE A 80 6.94 0.42 5.53
C PHE A 80 8.30 0.06 6.12
N GLU A 81 8.24 -0.68 7.21
CA GLU A 81 9.38 -1.33 7.85
C GLU A 81 9.03 -2.79 8.12
N VAL A 82 9.97 -3.67 7.91
CA VAL A 82 9.83 -5.11 8.17
C VAL A 82 11.02 -5.57 8.97
N ASP A 83 10.76 -6.04 10.19
CA ASP A 83 11.78 -6.52 11.10
C ASP A 83 11.87 -8.05 11.06
N GLY A 84 13.04 -8.54 10.73
CA GLY A 84 13.36 -9.96 10.74
C GLY A 84 14.37 -10.33 11.82
N GLU A 85 14.62 -11.63 11.94
CA GLU A 85 15.60 -12.15 12.88
C GLU A 85 17.01 -11.64 12.59
N LYS A 86 17.40 -11.55 11.32
CA LYS A 86 18.76 -11.21 10.89
C LYS A 86 18.93 -9.73 10.53
N ALA A 87 17.92 -9.12 9.95
CA ALA A 87 17.97 -7.76 9.46
C ALA A 87 16.57 -7.15 9.43
N SER A 88 16.51 -5.81 9.39
CA SER A 88 15.30 -5.04 9.08
C SER A 88 15.44 -4.31 7.76
N LEU A 89 14.29 -4.08 7.10
CA LEU A 89 14.19 -3.35 5.86
C LEU A 89 13.21 -2.20 6.05
N SER A 90 13.54 -1.01 5.58
CA SER A 90 12.56 0.08 5.50
C SER A 90 12.64 0.83 4.18
N TRP A 91 11.47 1.25 3.69
CA TRP A 91 11.34 1.95 2.42
C TRP A 91 10.32 3.08 2.52
N ASN A 92 10.58 4.17 1.79
CA ASN A 92 9.75 5.38 1.77
C ASN A 92 9.50 5.83 0.33
N SER A 93 8.24 5.93 -0.07
CA SER A 93 7.84 6.37 -1.42
C SER A 93 8.24 7.81 -1.76
N GLU A 94 8.56 8.65 -0.77
CA GLU A 94 9.08 10.01 -1.00
C GLU A 94 10.57 10.00 -1.40
N VAL A 95 11.27 8.84 -1.20
CA VAL A 95 12.65 8.60 -1.65
C VAL A 95 12.71 7.19 -2.28
N PRO A 96 11.99 6.95 -3.39
CA PRO A 96 11.63 5.60 -3.84
C PRO A 96 12.80 4.74 -4.31
N ASN A 97 13.95 5.34 -4.60
CA ASN A 97 15.13 4.64 -5.11
C ASN A 97 16.13 4.22 -4.02
N GLU A 98 15.75 4.33 -2.76
CA GLU A 98 16.56 3.95 -1.61
C GLU A 98 15.85 2.86 -0.78
N LEU A 99 16.59 1.82 -0.41
CA LEU A 99 16.16 0.79 0.55
C LEU A 99 17.15 0.78 1.72
N HIS A 100 16.65 1.03 2.92
CA HIS A 100 17.46 0.95 4.13
C HIS A 100 17.48 -0.48 4.65
N VAL A 101 18.67 -0.99 4.98
CA VAL A 101 18.89 -2.30 5.56
C VAL A 101 19.60 -2.14 6.89
N GLY A 102 18.92 -2.52 7.97
CA GLY A 102 19.48 -2.54 9.31
C GLY A 102 20.02 -3.92 9.68
N TYR A 103 21.23 -4.00 10.22
CA TYR A 103 21.88 -5.23 10.63
C TYR A 103 22.13 -5.27 12.15
N ARG A 104 22.27 -6.48 12.72
CA ARG A 104 22.55 -6.66 14.14
C ARG A 104 24.04 -6.62 14.47
N ASP A 105 24.87 -7.04 13.52
CA ASP A 105 26.29 -7.37 13.70
C ASP A 105 27.23 -6.53 12.84
N LYS A 106 26.72 -5.62 12.06
CA LYS A 106 27.48 -4.66 11.24
C LYS A 106 26.76 -3.33 11.08
N GLY A 107 27.39 -2.37 10.41
CA GLY A 107 26.79 -1.07 10.07
C GLY A 107 25.60 -1.22 9.15
N ASN A 108 24.60 -0.32 9.27
CA ASN A 108 23.45 -0.27 8.38
C ASN A 108 23.87 0.18 6.99
N GLU A 109 23.10 -0.22 5.98
CA GLU A 109 23.33 0.11 4.57
C GLU A 109 22.12 0.84 3.98
N VAL A 110 22.39 1.70 3.00
CA VAL A 110 21.38 2.26 2.11
C VAL A 110 21.67 1.73 0.71
N LEU A 111 20.79 0.86 0.22
CA LEU A 111 20.89 0.33 -1.13
C LEU A 111 20.22 1.28 -2.10
N ILE A 112 20.97 1.76 -3.07
CA ILE A 112 20.45 2.60 -4.15
C ILE A 112 19.97 1.68 -5.27
N ARG A 113 18.81 2.00 -5.86
CA ARG A 113 18.27 1.24 -6.98
C ARG A 113 19.24 1.21 -8.16
N ASP A 114 19.70 0.02 -8.51
CA ASP A 114 20.56 -0.25 -9.67
C ASP A 114 20.22 -1.64 -10.23
N PRO A 115 19.72 -1.73 -11.48
CA PRO A 115 19.39 -3.02 -12.11
C PRO A 115 20.57 -3.99 -12.17
N SER A 116 21.80 -3.48 -12.30
CA SER A 116 23.01 -4.31 -12.41
C SER A 116 23.41 -5.00 -11.11
N LEU A 117 22.89 -4.51 -9.97
CA LEU A 117 23.18 -5.02 -8.63
C LEU A 117 21.96 -5.70 -7.97
N ALA A 118 20.78 -5.60 -8.60
CA ALA A 118 19.56 -6.16 -8.09
C ALA A 118 19.43 -7.66 -8.37
N TYR A 119 18.63 -8.36 -7.55
CA TYR A 119 18.22 -9.73 -7.88
C TYR A 119 17.47 -9.76 -9.23
N PRO A 120 17.58 -10.84 -10.02
CA PRO A 120 16.97 -10.93 -11.35
C PRO A 120 15.48 -10.59 -11.37
N SER A 121 14.70 -11.02 -10.37
CA SER A 121 13.27 -10.71 -10.26
C SER A 121 13.00 -9.22 -10.04
N ALA A 122 13.86 -8.51 -9.33
CA ALA A 122 13.75 -7.07 -9.15
C ALA A 122 14.29 -6.31 -10.37
N ALA A 123 15.40 -6.77 -10.95
CA ALA A 123 15.99 -6.16 -12.13
C ALA A 123 15.04 -6.18 -13.35
N SER A 124 14.22 -7.22 -13.50
CA SER A 124 13.27 -7.39 -14.62
C SER A 124 12.20 -6.29 -14.69
N ILE A 125 11.88 -5.67 -13.56
CA ILE A 125 10.89 -4.57 -13.47
C ILE A 125 11.54 -3.18 -13.47
N MET A 126 12.85 -3.07 -13.39
CA MET A 126 13.58 -1.82 -13.49
C MET A 126 13.86 -1.49 -14.95
N THR A 127 13.53 -0.29 -15.39
CA THR A 127 13.64 0.13 -16.81
C THR A 127 14.71 1.18 -17.06
N LEU A 128 15.11 1.92 -16.02
CA LEU A 128 16.15 2.93 -16.11
C LEU A 128 17.46 2.43 -15.48
N PRO A 129 18.62 2.84 -15.98
CA PRO A 129 19.90 2.50 -15.37
C PRO A 129 20.06 3.13 -13.99
N GLY A 130 21.05 2.67 -13.24
CA GLY A 130 21.42 3.25 -11.95
C GLY A 130 21.64 4.77 -12.05
N GLY A 131 21.26 5.51 -11.00
CA GLY A 131 21.32 6.98 -10.97
C GLY A 131 20.17 7.71 -11.65
N HIS A 132 19.25 7.02 -12.32
CA HIS A 132 18.03 7.59 -12.89
C HIS A 132 16.83 7.17 -12.03
N ASN A 133 16.04 8.12 -11.55
CA ASN A 133 14.94 7.84 -10.64
C ASN A 133 13.76 7.21 -11.38
N GLU A 134 13.23 6.12 -10.81
CA GLU A 134 11.91 5.57 -11.11
C GLU A 134 10.95 5.85 -9.95
N GLY A 135 9.66 6.01 -10.24
CA GLY A 135 8.68 6.41 -9.24
C GLY A 135 7.25 6.03 -9.61
N PHE A 136 6.27 6.85 -9.19
CA PHE A 136 4.85 6.54 -9.30
C PHE A 136 4.39 6.16 -10.72
N ALA A 137 4.85 6.86 -11.75
CA ALA A 137 4.47 6.56 -13.14
C ALA A 137 4.96 5.16 -13.58
N ASP A 138 6.10 4.72 -13.07
CA ASP A 138 6.68 3.43 -13.42
C ASP A 138 5.90 2.27 -12.81
N THR A 139 5.26 2.45 -11.65
CA THR A 139 4.45 1.40 -11.02
C THR A 139 3.28 0.98 -11.92
N SER A 140 2.54 1.95 -12.45
CA SER A 140 1.44 1.69 -13.39
C SER A 140 1.92 1.07 -14.70
N LYS A 141 3.05 1.57 -15.24
CA LYS A 141 3.66 1.01 -16.44
C LYS A 141 4.02 -0.47 -16.26
N GLN A 142 4.65 -0.84 -15.13
CA GLN A 142 5.01 -2.22 -14.87
C GLN A 142 3.78 -3.11 -14.65
N LEU A 143 2.77 -2.63 -13.93
CA LEU A 143 1.53 -3.39 -13.77
C LEU A 143 0.88 -3.72 -15.12
N PHE A 144 0.73 -2.74 -16.00
CA PHE A 144 0.16 -2.97 -17.33
C PHE A 144 1.04 -3.90 -18.18
N LYS A 145 2.36 -3.76 -18.09
CA LYS A 145 3.29 -4.66 -18.77
C LYS A 145 3.07 -6.11 -18.35
N GLU A 146 3.04 -6.38 -17.05
CA GLU A 146 2.78 -7.73 -16.51
C GLU A 146 1.44 -8.31 -16.99
N VAL A 147 0.38 -7.49 -16.99
CA VAL A 147 -0.95 -7.92 -17.48
C VAL A 147 -0.89 -8.30 -18.97
N TYR A 148 -0.29 -7.46 -19.81
CA TYR A 148 -0.21 -7.74 -21.25
C TYR A 148 0.72 -8.90 -21.56
N GLU A 149 1.83 -9.05 -20.89
CA GLU A 149 2.74 -10.20 -21.05
C GLU A 149 2.05 -11.51 -20.64
N TYR A 150 1.29 -11.50 -19.55
CA TYR A 150 0.48 -12.65 -19.13
C TYR A 150 -0.60 -13.03 -20.18
N ILE A 151 -1.28 -12.07 -20.79
CA ILE A 151 -2.24 -12.33 -21.87
C ILE A 151 -1.54 -12.89 -23.11
N LEU A 152 -0.40 -12.33 -23.50
CA LEU A 152 0.35 -12.71 -24.69
C LEU A 152 0.97 -14.11 -24.60
N GLN A 153 1.34 -14.59 -23.41
CA GLN A 153 1.81 -15.95 -23.23
C GLN A 153 0.76 -17.02 -23.51
N GLY A 154 -0.55 -16.67 -23.40
CA GLY A 154 -1.67 -17.50 -23.80
C GLY A 154 -2.04 -18.64 -22.83
N ASP A 155 -1.24 -18.92 -21.81
CA ASP A 155 -1.54 -19.92 -20.79
C ASP A 155 -2.06 -19.24 -19.51
N LEU A 156 -3.38 -19.16 -19.38
CA LEU A 156 -4.06 -18.57 -18.24
C LEU A 156 -4.18 -19.52 -17.02
N SER A 157 -3.65 -20.75 -17.13
CA SER A 157 -3.60 -21.68 -15.98
C SER A 157 -2.43 -21.40 -15.05
N VAL A 158 -1.43 -20.63 -15.51
CA VAL A 158 -0.31 -20.17 -14.69
C VAL A 158 -0.79 -19.06 -13.76
N ALA A 159 -0.29 -19.04 -12.52
CA ALA A 159 -0.63 -17.99 -11.56
C ALA A 159 -0.27 -16.60 -12.12
N ALA A 160 -1.22 -15.67 -12.03
CA ALA A 160 -0.99 -14.30 -12.48
C ALA A 160 0.09 -13.60 -11.61
N PRO A 161 1.06 -12.90 -12.22
CA PRO A 161 2.10 -12.17 -11.48
C PRO A 161 1.63 -10.83 -10.90
N PHE A 162 0.36 -10.49 -11.08
CA PHE A 162 -0.28 -9.25 -10.64
C PHE A 162 -1.50 -9.53 -9.73
N PRO A 163 -2.00 -8.54 -8.96
CA PRO A 163 -3.18 -8.71 -8.12
C PRO A 163 -4.42 -9.13 -8.90
N THR A 164 -5.10 -10.18 -8.43
CA THR A 164 -6.33 -10.73 -9.03
C THR A 164 -7.58 -10.27 -8.30
N PHE A 165 -8.77 -10.66 -8.78
CA PHE A 165 -10.04 -10.41 -8.09
C PHE A 165 -10.13 -11.13 -6.75
N GLU A 166 -9.47 -12.28 -6.57
CA GLU A 166 -9.39 -12.96 -5.28
C GLU A 166 -8.60 -12.13 -4.25
N ASN A 167 -7.54 -11.45 -4.69
CA ASN A 167 -6.82 -10.51 -3.85
C ASN A 167 -7.72 -9.33 -3.45
N GLY A 168 -8.47 -8.76 -4.42
CA GLY A 168 -9.43 -7.69 -4.16
C GLY A 168 -10.56 -8.11 -3.22
N LEU A 169 -11.08 -9.34 -3.34
CA LEU A 169 -12.07 -9.88 -2.42
C LEU A 169 -11.50 -9.99 -0.98
N TYR A 170 -10.27 -10.46 -0.86
CA TYR A 170 -9.61 -10.53 0.43
C TYR A 170 -9.42 -9.14 1.06
N GLU A 171 -8.99 -8.14 0.28
CA GLU A 171 -8.86 -6.75 0.73
C GLU A 171 -10.21 -6.17 1.19
N ALA A 172 -11.30 -6.43 0.47
CA ALA A 172 -12.63 -6.01 0.87
C ALA A 172 -13.05 -6.63 2.21
N LYS A 173 -12.80 -7.93 2.40
CA LYS A 173 -13.06 -8.62 3.68
C LYS A 173 -12.21 -8.08 4.84
N LEU A 174 -10.95 -7.71 4.54
CA LEU A 174 -10.09 -7.06 5.52
C LEU A 174 -10.64 -5.69 5.95
N CYS A 175 -11.10 -4.88 4.99
CA CYS A 175 -11.75 -3.60 5.28
C CYS A 175 -13.01 -3.77 6.15
N ASP A 176 -13.86 -4.76 5.84
CA ASP A 176 -15.04 -5.08 6.65
C ASP A 176 -14.67 -5.47 8.09
N ALA A 177 -13.62 -6.27 8.26
CA ALA A 177 -13.13 -6.68 9.58
C ALA A 177 -12.59 -5.47 10.38
N ILE A 178 -11.91 -4.54 9.74
CA ILE A 178 -11.41 -3.29 10.34
C ILE A 178 -12.57 -2.44 10.87
N VAL A 179 -13.61 -2.21 10.06
CA VAL A 179 -14.79 -1.44 10.47
C VAL A 179 -15.50 -2.11 11.64
N LYS A 180 -15.70 -3.44 11.57
CA LYS A 180 -16.30 -4.22 12.66
C LYS A 180 -15.48 -4.16 13.95
N SER A 181 -14.14 -4.21 13.82
CA SER A 181 -13.22 -4.13 14.95
C SER A 181 -13.33 -2.79 15.67
N CYS A 182 -13.32 -1.68 14.93
CA CYS A 182 -13.50 -0.36 15.50
C CYS A 182 -14.86 -0.25 16.23
N ALA A 183 -15.94 -0.70 15.60
CA ALA A 183 -17.29 -0.62 16.18
C ALA A 183 -17.44 -1.46 17.45
N SER A 184 -16.86 -2.66 17.50
CA SER A 184 -16.94 -3.57 18.63
C SER A 184 -15.83 -3.39 19.68
N ARG A 185 -14.79 -2.61 19.36
CA ARG A 185 -13.57 -2.42 20.17
C ARG A 185 -12.91 -3.76 20.54
N SER A 186 -12.84 -4.67 19.59
CA SER A 186 -12.31 -6.02 19.81
C SER A 186 -11.53 -6.53 18.58
N TRP A 187 -10.73 -7.57 18.78
CA TRP A 187 -10.12 -8.31 17.71
C TRP A 187 -11.18 -9.01 16.87
N ILE A 188 -11.10 -8.87 15.54
CA ILE A 188 -12.00 -9.51 14.58
C ILE A 188 -11.17 -10.37 13.64
N ALA A 189 -11.58 -11.62 13.49
CA ALA A 189 -11.02 -12.52 12.49
C ALA A 189 -11.37 -12.04 11.08
N VAL A 190 -10.38 -12.05 10.18
CA VAL A 190 -10.60 -11.81 8.76
C VAL A 190 -11.07 -13.11 8.12
N ASP A 191 -12.21 -13.09 7.44
CA ASP A 191 -12.70 -14.23 6.67
C ASP A 191 -11.79 -14.42 5.44
N VAL A 192 -10.71 -15.18 5.65
CA VAL A 192 -9.75 -15.50 4.58
C VAL A 192 -10.39 -16.57 3.70
N PRO A 193 -10.63 -16.31 2.40
CA PRO A 193 -11.09 -17.37 1.51
C PRO A 193 -10.09 -18.52 1.54
N ASP A 194 -10.61 -19.74 1.73
CA ASP A 194 -9.78 -20.94 1.69
C ASP A 194 -8.92 -20.92 0.40
N ALA A 195 -7.62 -21.09 0.55
CA ALA A 195 -6.69 -21.25 -0.58
C ALA A 195 -6.89 -22.61 -1.28
N LYS A 196 -8.07 -23.24 -1.10
CA LYS A 196 -8.42 -24.54 -1.66
C LYS A 196 -9.28 -24.35 -2.90
N ASN A 197 -8.80 -24.99 -3.94
CA ASN A 197 -9.45 -25.29 -5.21
C ASN A 197 -9.20 -24.29 -6.34
N ASN A 198 -7.95 -24.17 -6.74
CA ASN A 198 -7.65 -24.09 -8.17
C ASN A 198 -7.09 -25.47 -8.58
N CYS A 199 -8.01 -26.40 -8.81
CA CYS A 199 -7.77 -27.57 -9.68
C CYS A 199 -8.13 -27.18 -11.10
#